data_5a3a8cd0d447f7ec73b02ff1c48e2666
#
_entry.id   5a3a8cd0d447f7ec73b02ff1c48e2666
#
_cell.length_a   1.000
_cell.length_b   1.000
_cell.length_c   1.000
_cell.angle_alpha   90.00
_cell.angle_beta   90.00
_cell.angle_gamma   90.00
#
_symmetry.space_group_name_H-M   'P 1'
#
loop_
_entity.id
_entity.type
_entity.pdbx_description
1 polymer ?
#
loop_
_entity_poly.entity_id
_entity_poly.type
_entity_poly.pdbx_seq_one_letter_code
_entity_poly.pdbx_strand_id
1 'polypeptide(L)'
;MITFGEKLRYLRRKNNLTQKQLGMAVGFPENTADIRIAQYEANARIPREELLRKLAQVLGVQKEILTVPVLTKPREFSAAFFWMNEMGESRFHL
;
A
#
# COMPACT_ATOMS: atom_id res chain seq x y z
N MET A 1 14.41 -3.53 0.90
CA MET A 1 13.04 -3.99 1.18
C MET A 1 12.06 -2.84 0.99
N ILE A 2 10.90 -3.12 0.42
CA ILE A 2 9.88 -2.10 0.21
C ILE A 2 8.97 -2.06 1.44
N THR A 3 8.79 -0.88 2.01
CA THR A 3 7.93 -0.72 3.20
C THR A 3 6.45 -0.68 2.81
N PHE A 4 5.58 -0.88 3.79
CA PHE A 4 4.15 -0.72 3.60
C PHE A 4 3.81 0.66 3.04
N GLY A 5 4.40 1.70 3.62
CA GLY A 5 4.13 3.07 3.18
C GLY A 5 4.53 3.33 1.74
N GLU A 6 5.65 2.78 1.31
CA GLU A 6 6.08 2.89 -0.09
C GLU A 6 5.11 2.18 -1.03
N LYS A 7 4.66 0.98 -0.66
CA LYS A 7 3.68 0.24 -1.45
C LYS A 7 2.37 1.02 -1.57
N LEU A 8 1.90 1.55 -0.46
CA LEU A 8 0.67 2.34 -0.42
C LEU A 8 0.77 3.55 -1.34
N ARG A 9 1.86 4.30 -1.22
CA ARG A 9 2.10 5.49 -2.03
C ARG A 9 2.16 5.14 -3.51
N TYR A 10 2.87 4.08 -3.86
CA TYR A 10 2.99 3.64 -5.24
C TYR A 10 1.62 3.32 -5.84
N LEU A 11 0.84 2.49 -5.15
CA LEU A 11 -0.47 2.09 -5.63
C LEU A 11 -1.45 3.26 -5.70
N ARG A 12 -1.36 4.17 -4.74
CA ARG A 12 -2.17 5.39 -4.77
C ARG A 12 -1.90 6.19 -6.04
N ARG A 13 -0.62 6.44 -6.33
CA ARG A 13 -0.22 7.19 -7.51
C ARG A 13 -0.59 6.48 -8.80
N LYS A 14 -0.44 5.16 -8.81
CA LYS A 14 -0.83 4.35 -9.96
C LYS A 14 -2.32 4.47 -10.26
N ASN A 15 -3.13 4.64 -9.25
CA ASN A 15 -4.57 4.86 -9.39
C ASN A 15 -4.95 6.32 -9.57
N ASN A 16 -3.97 7.22 -9.71
CA ASN A 16 -4.19 8.65 -9.91
C ASN A 16 -4.98 9.31 -8.78
N LEU A 17 -4.75 8.86 -7.55
CA LEU A 17 -5.43 9.40 -6.38
C LEU A 17 -4.47 10.29 -5.59
N THR A 18 -5.00 11.42 -5.11
CA THR A 18 -4.29 12.21 -4.10
C THR A 18 -4.42 11.53 -2.75
N GLN A 19 -3.57 11.94 -1.79
CA GLN A 19 -3.70 11.44 -0.41
C GLN A 19 -5.10 11.71 0.15
N LYS A 20 -5.62 12.90 -0.11
CA LYS A 20 -6.96 13.29 0.33
C LYS A 20 -8.03 12.39 -0.30
N GLN A 21 -7.95 12.17 -1.60
CA GLN A 21 -8.92 11.33 -2.30
C GLN A 21 -8.92 9.92 -1.76
N LEU A 22 -7.74 9.33 -1.57
CA LEU A 22 -7.64 7.98 -1.01
C LEU A 22 -8.20 7.93 0.42
N GLY A 23 -7.84 8.93 1.24
CA GLY A 23 -8.32 8.98 2.62
C GLY A 23 -9.83 9.07 2.70
N MET A 24 -10.44 9.91 1.86
CA MET A 24 -11.90 10.03 1.80
C MET A 24 -12.55 8.75 1.30
N ALA A 25 -11.94 8.10 0.31
CA ALA A 25 -12.46 6.86 -0.26
C ALA A 25 -12.53 5.73 0.78
N VAL A 26 -11.63 5.73 1.76
CA VAL A 26 -11.65 4.72 2.83
C VAL A 26 -12.39 5.20 4.08
N GLY A 27 -13.03 6.37 4.03
CA GLY A 27 -13.93 6.81 5.09
C GLY A 27 -13.41 7.87 6.04
N PHE A 28 -12.22 8.43 5.81
CA PHE A 28 -11.75 9.52 6.67
C PHE A 28 -12.44 10.83 6.32
N PRO A 29 -12.69 11.70 7.33
CA PRO A 29 -13.22 13.04 7.07
C PRO A 29 -12.30 13.84 6.16
N GLU A 30 -12.89 14.73 5.38
CA GLU A 30 -12.15 15.54 4.41
C GLU A 30 -11.00 16.32 5.03
N ASN A 31 -11.21 16.90 6.20
CA ASN A 31 -10.21 17.74 6.85
C ASN A 31 -9.00 16.98 7.44
N THR A 32 -9.08 15.65 7.52
CA THR A 32 -7.98 14.84 8.06
C THR A 32 -7.51 13.76 7.10
N ALA A 33 -8.20 13.58 5.98
CA ALA A 33 -7.96 12.46 5.08
C ALA A 33 -6.51 12.43 4.55
N ASP A 34 -6.00 13.55 4.09
CA ASP A 34 -4.64 13.64 3.56
C ASP A 34 -3.59 13.38 4.63
N ILE A 35 -3.80 13.94 5.83
CA ILE A 35 -2.86 13.76 6.96
C ILE A 35 -2.80 12.30 7.35
N ARG A 36 -3.95 11.63 7.44
CA ARG A 36 -4.00 10.21 7.81
C ARG A 36 -3.26 9.33 6.80
N ILE A 37 -3.50 9.54 5.52
CA ILE A 37 -2.81 8.76 4.48
C ILE A 37 -1.32 9.07 4.50
N ALA A 38 -0.93 10.33 4.66
CA ALA A 38 0.48 10.72 4.74
C ALA A 38 1.20 9.98 5.88
N GLN A 39 0.55 9.82 7.03
CA GLN A 39 1.12 9.09 8.16
C GLN A 39 1.36 7.61 7.85
N TYR A 40 0.41 6.98 7.15
CA TYR A 40 0.59 5.59 6.73
C TYR A 40 1.69 5.46 5.67
N GLU A 41 1.76 6.38 4.73
CA GLU A 41 2.81 6.37 3.70
C GLU A 41 4.20 6.61 4.27
N ALA A 42 4.28 7.37 5.36
CA ALA A 42 5.54 7.62 6.06
C ALA A 42 5.91 6.52 7.06
N ASN A 43 5.10 5.48 7.17
CA ASN A 43 5.26 4.41 8.16
C ASN A 43 5.19 4.90 9.61
N ALA A 44 4.59 6.07 9.83
CA ALA A 44 4.37 6.62 11.17
C ALA A 44 3.21 5.95 11.89
N ARG A 45 2.32 5.32 11.13
CA ARG A 45 1.18 4.56 11.66
C ARG A 45 1.04 3.26 10.88
N ILE A 46 0.50 2.24 11.55
CA ILE A 46 0.19 0.94 10.94
C ILE A 46 -1.33 0.81 10.91
N PRO A 47 -1.94 0.62 9.72
CA PRO A 47 -3.39 0.49 9.66
C PRO A 47 -3.86 -0.84 10.24
N ARG A 48 -5.03 -0.83 10.86
CA ARG A 48 -5.67 -2.05 11.34
C ARG A 48 -6.30 -2.81 10.18
N GLU A 49 -6.67 -4.04 10.45
CA GLU A 49 -7.18 -4.97 9.45
C GLU A 49 -8.34 -4.40 8.62
N GLU A 50 -9.30 -3.73 9.26
CA GLU A 50 -10.44 -3.17 8.55
C GLU A 50 -10.01 -2.11 7.54
N LEU A 51 -9.11 -1.21 7.94
CA LEU A 51 -8.60 -0.18 7.06
C LEU A 51 -7.76 -0.79 5.93
N LEU A 52 -6.98 -1.82 6.23
CA LEU A 52 -6.21 -2.53 5.21
C LEU A 52 -7.11 -3.08 4.10
N ARG A 53 -8.24 -3.68 4.48
CA ARG A 53 -9.19 -4.20 3.50
C ARG A 53 -9.76 -3.08 2.63
N LYS A 54 -10.12 -1.96 3.24
CA LYS A 54 -10.65 -0.82 2.51
C LYS A 54 -9.63 -0.24 1.55
N LEU A 55 -8.38 -0.09 1.99
CA LEU A 55 -7.29 0.39 1.15
C LEU A 55 -7.09 -0.55 -0.04
N ALA A 56 -7.00 -1.84 0.21
CA ALA A 56 -6.82 -2.82 -0.85
C ALA A 56 -7.97 -2.78 -1.86
N GLN A 57 -9.19 -2.66 -1.38
CA GLN A 57 -10.37 -2.58 -2.23
C GLN A 57 -10.34 -1.35 -3.13
N VAL A 58 -10.04 -0.19 -2.57
CA VAL A 58 -9.97 1.06 -3.34
C VAL A 58 -8.84 1.02 -4.35
N LEU A 59 -7.71 0.44 -3.97
CA LEU A 59 -6.54 0.36 -4.85
C LEU A 59 -6.60 -0.81 -5.85
N GLY A 60 -7.62 -1.65 -5.75
CA GLY A 60 -7.83 -2.73 -6.70
C GLY A 60 -6.82 -3.88 -6.59
N VAL A 61 -6.32 -4.14 -5.40
CA VAL A 61 -5.37 -5.22 -5.14
C VAL A 61 -5.84 -6.09 -3.98
N GLN A 62 -5.28 -7.28 -3.88
CA GLN A 62 -5.51 -8.12 -2.71
C GLN A 62 -4.74 -7.56 -1.52
N LYS A 63 -5.29 -7.73 -0.33
CA LYS A 63 -4.68 -7.23 0.91
C LYS A 63 -3.23 -7.68 1.06
N GLU A 64 -2.92 -8.90 0.66
CA GLU A 64 -1.58 -9.49 0.78
C GLU A 64 -0.53 -8.71 -0.01
N ILE A 65 -0.93 -8.04 -1.09
CA ILE A 65 -0.03 -7.19 -1.86
C ILE A 65 0.53 -6.06 -0.98
N LEU A 66 -0.29 -5.55 -0.08
CA LEU A 66 0.13 -4.47 0.82
C LEU A 66 0.89 -4.98 2.05
N THR A 67 0.47 -6.11 2.60
CA THR A 67 0.92 -6.53 3.92
C THR A 67 2.06 -7.53 3.91
N VAL A 68 2.19 -8.35 2.88
CA VAL A 68 3.20 -9.40 2.85
C VAL A 68 4.55 -8.80 2.47
N PRO A 69 5.57 -8.96 3.31
CA PRO A 69 6.92 -8.52 2.95
C PRO A 69 7.47 -9.35 1.79
N VAL A 70 8.47 -8.80 1.12
CA VAL A 70 9.13 -9.51 0.02
C VAL A 70 10.02 -10.59 0.63
N LEU A 71 9.46 -11.77 0.81
CA LEU A 71 10.14 -12.90 1.43
C LEU A 71 10.05 -14.15 0.58
N THR A 72 10.51 -15.25 1.14
CA THR A 72 10.77 -16.49 0.42
C THR A 72 9.69 -17.55 0.54
N LYS A 73 8.67 -17.34 1.36
CA LYS A 73 7.59 -18.32 1.50
C LYS A 73 6.68 -18.32 0.27
N PRO A 74 6.15 -19.48 -0.13
CA PRO A 74 5.32 -19.57 -1.34
C PRO A 74 4.13 -18.61 -1.37
N ARG A 75 3.48 -18.40 -0.22
CA ARG A 75 2.35 -17.48 -0.13
C ARG A 75 2.75 -16.05 -0.45
N GLU A 76 3.99 -15.70 -0.16
CA GLU A 76 4.52 -14.34 -0.30
C GLU A 76 5.13 -14.14 -1.68
N PHE A 77 5.35 -15.21 -2.41
CA PHE A 77 6.00 -15.18 -3.71
C PHE A 77 5.22 -14.38 -4.73
N SER A 78 3.90 -14.51 -4.72
CA SER A 78 3.04 -13.74 -5.63
C SER A 78 3.16 -12.25 -5.41
N ALA A 79 3.24 -11.81 -4.15
CA ALA A 79 3.42 -10.40 -3.83
C ALA A 79 4.79 -9.92 -4.26
N ALA A 80 5.83 -10.74 -4.07
CA ALA A 80 7.18 -10.40 -4.50
C ALA A 80 7.24 -10.22 -6.02
N PHE A 81 6.64 -11.14 -6.79
CA PHE A 81 6.56 -11.02 -8.23
C PHE A 81 5.83 -9.77 -8.67
N PHE A 82 4.71 -9.47 -8.02
CA PHE A 82 3.96 -8.26 -8.33
C PHE A 82 4.86 -7.03 -8.23
N TRP A 83 5.60 -6.91 -7.13
CA TRP A 83 6.42 -5.72 -6.90
C TRP A 83 7.66 -5.69 -7.79
N MET A 84 8.22 -6.84 -8.13
CA MET A 84 9.32 -6.91 -9.09
C MET A 84 8.89 -6.38 -10.45
N ASN A 85 7.70 -6.76 -10.90
CA ASN A 85 7.17 -6.28 -12.17
C ASN A 85 6.84 -4.80 -12.16
N GLU A 86 6.32 -4.29 -11.02
CA GLU A 86 5.87 -2.90 -10.93
C GLU A 86 7.02 -1.92 -10.73
N MET A 87 8.03 -2.30 -9.94
CA MET A 87 9.10 -1.38 -9.54
C MET A 87 10.48 -1.71 -10.11
N GLY A 88 10.61 -2.85 -10.79
CA GLY A 88 11.86 -3.29 -11.35
C GLY A 88 12.73 -4.05 -10.35
N GLU A 89 13.62 -4.88 -10.88
CA GLU A 89 14.43 -5.79 -10.07
C GLU A 89 15.40 -5.09 -9.15
N SER A 90 15.87 -3.90 -9.52
CA SER A 90 16.83 -3.16 -8.71
C SER A 90 16.33 -2.82 -7.31
N ARG A 91 15.03 -2.89 -7.07
CA ARG A 91 14.42 -2.61 -5.77
C ARG A 91 14.43 -3.82 -4.84
N PHE A 92 14.77 -4.99 -5.36
CA PHE A 92 14.74 -6.23 -4.59
C PHE A 92 16.12 -6.87 -4.61
N HIS A 93 16.66 -7.11 -3.43
CA HIS A 93 17.92 -7.84 -3.26
C HIS A 93 17.59 -9.24 -2.76
N LEU A 94 17.40 -10.12 -3.71
CA LEU A 94 17.09 -11.52 -3.40
C LEU A 94 18.34 -12.34 -3.19
#